data_7b088183deee893a2e92165a8d9b3fb7
#
_entry.id   7b088183deee893a2e92165a8d9b3fb7
#
_cell.length_a   1.000
_cell.length_b   1.000
_cell.length_c   1.000
_cell.angle_alpha   90.00
_cell.angle_beta   90.00
_cell.angle_gamma   90.00
#
_symmetry.space_group_name_H-M   'P 1'
#
loop_
_entity.id
_entity.type
_entity.pdbx_description
1 polymer ?
#
loop_
_entity_poly.entity_id
_entity_poly.type
_entity_poly.pdbx_seq_one_letter_code
_entity_poly.pdbx_strand_id
1 'polypeptide(L)'
;MNSFLIVRLGALGDVVHGIPVVAALRQEFPTSRIDWMVDPRYVELLNLVVGLDRRIGIDPRAVKHGRARQRFRETLRGLRETGYDAAIDLQGLLKSAMLARSIRARRTIGFPRKHLREPLARLFYTDAPDPGDATHVIYKNLALLAPLQVADRRVRFPIEIPRSATCEQIVKRFEGHDYAVINPGAAWPNKRWPPARFGAVAALMAREFGWRSLVLWGPGEQELAHEVVATSSGAAEISPPTTITDLVGVARNARLMISGDTGPLHIAGAVNTPIVALYGPTRPERNGPWGLADVALSRVQQCSCVYERKCRKTERCIDDISVAEVISAVQRRVAA
;
A
#
# COMPACT_ATOMS: atom_id res chain seq x y z
N MET A 1 23.68 6.27 -16.22
CA MET A 1 22.33 5.85 -16.62
C MET A 1 21.40 7.06 -16.46
N ASN A 2 20.56 7.31 -17.45
CA ASN A 2 19.80 8.57 -17.53
C ASN A 2 18.30 8.39 -17.51
N SER A 3 17.79 7.14 -17.59
CA SER A 3 16.34 6.92 -17.69
C SER A 3 15.91 5.54 -17.16
N PHE A 4 14.90 5.56 -16.28
CA PHE A 4 14.36 4.39 -15.62
C PHE A 4 12.84 4.33 -15.78
N LEU A 5 12.29 3.13 -15.98
CA LEU A 5 10.87 2.86 -15.95
C LEU A 5 10.55 1.85 -14.84
N ILE A 6 9.76 2.26 -13.86
CA ILE A 6 9.24 1.36 -12.84
C ILE A 6 7.92 0.78 -13.33
N VAL A 7 7.74 -0.53 -13.19
CA VAL A 7 6.50 -1.24 -13.53
C VAL A 7 5.90 -1.84 -12.27
N ARG A 8 4.84 -1.22 -11.77
CA ARG A 8 4.01 -1.73 -10.67
C ARG A 8 2.57 -1.24 -10.88
N LEU A 9 1.71 -2.14 -11.33
CA LEU A 9 0.34 -1.78 -11.69
C LEU A 9 -0.62 -1.71 -10.49
N GLY A 10 -0.33 -2.39 -9.41
CA GLY A 10 -1.17 -2.45 -8.21
C GLY A 10 -0.84 -3.70 -7.38
N ALA A 11 -1.52 -3.97 -6.22
CA ALA A 11 -2.60 -3.17 -5.67
C ALA A 11 -2.07 -1.89 -4.97
N LEU A 12 -2.98 -1.08 -4.36
CA LEU A 12 -2.61 0.20 -3.73
C LEU A 12 -1.45 0.05 -2.74
N GLY A 13 -1.53 -0.89 -1.79
CA GLY A 13 -0.45 -1.13 -0.82
C GLY A 13 0.86 -1.55 -1.48
N ASP A 14 0.80 -2.34 -2.55
CA ASP A 14 2.00 -2.73 -3.30
C ASP A 14 2.62 -1.55 -4.06
N VAL A 15 1.81 -0.58 -4.52
CA VAL A 15 2.32 0.68 -5.11
C VAL A 15 3.04 1.48 -4.04
N VAL A 16 2.45 1.62 -2.84
CA VAL A 16 3.12 2.26 -1.69
C VAL A 16 4.47 1.61 -1.41
N HIS A 17 4.54 0.28 -1.33
CA HIS A 17 5.79 -0.44 -1.07
C HIS A 17 6.84 -0.32 -2.19
N GLY A 18 6.47 0.19 -3.34
CA GLY A 18 7.40 0.51 -4.44
C GLY A 18 8.00 1.91 -4.34
N ILE A 19 7.39 2.84 -3.59
CA ILE A 19 7.84 4.24 -3.51
C ILE A 19 9.30 4.39 -3.05
N PRO A 20 9.82 3.60 -2.09
CA PRO A 20 11.22 3.67 -1.70
C PRO A 20 12.22 3.44 -2.83
N VAL A 21 11.83 2.71 -3.89
CA VAL A 21 12.65 2.54 -5.10
C VAL A 21 12.87 3.88 -5.82
N VAL A 22 11.85 4.75 -5.86
CA VAL A 22 11.98 6.11 -6.43
C VAL A 22 12.99 6.92 -5.64
N ALA A 23 12.89 6.91 -4.31
CA ALA A 23 13.81 7.62 -3.44
C ALA A 23 15.27 7.17 -3.62
N ALA A 24 15.49 5.85 -3.70
CA ALA A 24 16.82 5.29 -3.90
C ALA A 24 17.40 5.64 -5.29
N LEU A 25 16.59 5.52 -6.36
CA LEU A 25 17.01 5.91 -7.71
C LEU A 25 17.30 7.40 -7.81
N ARG A 26 16.45 8.27 -7.25
CA ARG A 26 16.64 9.72 -7.32
C ARG A 26 17.86 10.18 -6.53
N GLN A 27 18.19 9.50 -5.45
CA GLN A 27 19.41 9.80 -4.68
C GLN A 27 20.69 9.42 -5.47
N GLU A 28 20.72 8.24 -6.10
CA GLU A 28 21.90 7.77 -6.85
C GLU A 28 22.02 8.47 -8.21
N PHE A 29 20.88 8.78 -8.84
CA PHE A 29 20.82 9.39 -10.16
C PHE A 29 19.96 10.69 -10.12
N PRO A 30 20.49 11.81 -9.58
CA PRO A 30 19.71 13.03 -9.31
C PRO A 30 19.06 13.65 -10.55
N THR A 31 19.68 13.56 -11.71
CA THR A 31 19.26 14.18 -12.98
C THR A 31 18.58 13.21 -13.93
N SER A 32 18.46 11.92 -13.57
CA SER A 32 17.89 10.92 -14.44
C SER A 32 16.36 11.04 -14.52
N ARG A 33 15.82 10.56 -15.62
CA ARG A 33 14.37 10.42 -15.78
C ARG A 33 13.88 9.17 -15.07
N ILE A 34 12.87 9.30 -14.22
CA ILE A 34 12.21 8.20 -13.50
C ILE A 34 10.73 8.24 -13.81
N ASP A 35 10.27 7.32 -14.62
CA ASP A 35 8.86 7.16 -14.99
C ASP A 35 8.26 5.94 -14.28
N TRP A 36 6.97 5.97 -13.99
CA TRP A 36 6.26 4.85 -13.37
C TRP A 36 4.99 4.47 -14.14
N MET A 37 4.90 3.19 -14.48
CA MET A 37 3.73 2.59 -15.09
C MET A 37 2.85 1.94 -14.04
N VAL A 38 1.59 2.38 -13.94
CA VAL A 38 0.64 2.05 -12.88
C VAL A 38 -0.78 1.87 -13.42
N ASP A 39 -1.66 1.15 -12.70
CA ASP A 39 -3.10 1.16 -13.00
C ASP A 39 -3.65 2.58 -12.82
N PRO A 40 -4.52 3.08 -13.72
CA PRO A 40 -5.07 4.44 -13.64
C PRO A 40 -5.68 4.82 -12.29
N ARG A 41 -6.22 3.84 -11.56
CA ARG A 41 -6.81 4.04 -10.23
C ARG A 41 -5.83 4.53 -9.17
N TYR A 42 -4.52 4.35 -9.38
CA TYR A 42 -3.48 4.68 -8.40
C TYR A 42 -2.54 5.81 -8.87
N VAL A 43 -2.82 6.41 -10.03
CA VAL A 43 -2.07 7.58 -10.53
C VAL A 43 -2.12 8.73 -9.52
N GLU A 44 -3.27 8.91 -8.88
CA GLU A 44 -3.48 9.94 -7.86
C GLU A 44 -2.45 9.86 -6.72
N LEU A 45 -2.18 8.66 -6.19
CA LEU A 45 -1.12 8.45 -5.19
C LEU A 45 0.25 8.88 -5.72
N LEU A 46 0.57 8.47 -6.94
CA LEU A 46 1.88 8.75 -7.53
C LEU A 46 2.06 10.23 -7.87
N ASN A 47 0.98 11.00 -8.03
CA ASN A 47 1.07 12.47 -8.19
C ASN A 47 1.63 13.16 -6.93
N LEU A 48 1.50 12.52 -5.78
CA LEU A 48 2.06 13.01 -4.51
C LEU A 48 3.51 12.56 -4.29
N VAL A 49 4.05 11.66 -5.14
CA VAL A 49 5.41 11.15 -5.00
C VAL A 49 6.40 12.10 -5.66
N VAL A 50 7.28 12.70 -4.86
CA VAL A 50 8.38 13.54 -5.31
C VAL A 50 9.46 12.68 -5.94
N GLY A 51 10.05 13.18 -7.03
CA GLY A 51 11.14 12.48 -7.73
C GLY A 51 10.70 11.61 -8.90
N LEU A 52 9.40 11.52 -9.20
CA LEU A 52 8.89 10.94 -10.44
C LEU A 52 8.72 12.01 -11.52
N ASP A 53 9.13 11.69 -12.75
CA ASP A 53 8.97 12.58 -13.90
C ASP A 53 7.62 12.33 -14.60
N ARG A 54 7.27 11.08 -14.90
CA ARG A 54 5.96 10.73 -15.47
C ARG A 54 5.26 9.60 -14.73
N ARG A 55 3.94 9.70 -14.61
CA ARG A 55 3.01 8.71 -14.09
C ARG A 55 2.17 8.22 -15.27
N ILE A 56 2.34 6.96 -15.66
CA ILE A 56 1.79 6.40 -16.87
C ILE A 56 0.68 5.43 -16.49
N GLY A 57 -0.56 5.91 -16.59
CA GLY A 57 -1.74 5.08 -16.33
C GLY A 57 -1.96 4.06 -17.44
N ILE A 58 -1.84 2.77 -17.14
CA ILE A 58 -2.11 1.67 -18.08
C ILE A 58 -3.06 0.66 -17.45
N ASP A 59 -4.19 0.40 -18.12
CA ASP A 59 -5.03 -0.75 -17.85
C ASP A 59 -4.73 -1.88 -18.82
N PRO A 60 -4.06 -2.96 -18.38
CA PRO A 60 -3.75 -4.09 -19.27
C PRO A 60 -4.99 -4.86 -19.75
N ARG A 61 -6.15 -4.65 -19.10
CA ARG A 61 -7.43 -5.26 -19.53
C ARG A 61 -8.03 -4.53 -20.72
N ALA A 62 -7.68 -3.27 -20.91
CA ALA A 62 -8.14 -2.43 -22.02
C ALA A 62 -7.71 -2.94 -23.41
N VAL A 63 -6.73 -3.87 -23.47
CA VAL A 63 -6.26 -4.48 -24.74
C VAL A 63 -7.36 -5.19 -25.52
N LYS A 64 -8.49 -5.51 -24.89
CA LYS A 64 -9.60 -6.25 -25.49
C LYS A 64 -10.55 -5.39 -26.34
N HIS A 65 -10.49 -4.06 -26.26
CA HIS A 65 -11.51 -3.17 -26.87
C HIS A 65 -10.91 -2.05 -27.74
N GLY A 66 -11.34 -1.93 -28.97
CA GLY A 66 -11.16 -0.90 -29.98
C GLY A 66 -10.20 0.27 -29.66
N ARG A 67 -10.74 1.43 -29.30
CA ARG A 67 -9.97 2.66 -29.00
C ARG A 67 -8.99 2.50 -27.83
N ALA A 68 -9.33 1.69 -26.82
CA ALA A 68 -8.45 1.43 -25.68
C ALA A 68 -7.21 0.63 -26.08
N ARG A 69 -7.35 -0.31 -27.03
CA ARG A 69 -6.22 -1.05 -27.62
C ARG A 69 -5.29 -0.11 -28.42
N GLN A 70 -5.86 0.83 -29.15
CA GLN A 70 -5.06 1.81 -29.88
C GLN A 70 -4.26 2.69 -28.93
N ARG A 71 -4.89 3.30 -27.92
CA ARG A 71 -4.21 4.10 -26.89
C ARG A 71 -3.10 3.33 -26.18
N PHE A 72 -3.36 2.07 -25.84
CA PHE A 72 -2.35 1.20 -25.24
C PHE A 72 -1.13 1.02 -26.14
N ARG A 73 -1.35 0.76 -27.46
CA ARG A 73 -0.27 0.63 -28.43
C ARG A 73 0.51 1.93 -28.63
N GLU A 74 -0.17 3.06 -28.68
CA GLU A 74 0.44 4.40 -28.78
C GLU A 74 1.30 4.69 -27.54
N THR A 75 0.78 4.42 -26.34
CA THR A 75 1.55 4.54 -25.09
C THR A 75 2.81 3.69 -25.14
N LEU A 76 2.70 2.41 -25.50
CA LEU A 76 3.88 1.53 -25.60
C LEU A 76 4.89 2.02 -26.66
N ARG A 77 4.42 2.57 -27.78
CA ARG A 77 5.31 3.14 -28.81
C ARG A 77 6.10 4.32 -28.23
N GLY A 78 5.41 5.30 -27.62
CA GLY A 78 6.06 6.45 -26.99
C GLY A 78 7.05 6.08 -25.90
N LEU A 79 6.77 5.02 -25.12
CA LEU A 79 7.70 4.51 -24.11
C LEU A 79 8.95 3.88 -24.74
N ARG A 80 8.82 3.18 -25.88
CA ARG A 80 9.98 2.64 -26.64
C ARG A 80 10.84 3.76 -27.20
N GLU A 81 10.24 4.81 -27.72
CA GLU A 81 10.95 5.98 -28.26
C GLU A 81 11.73 6.74 -27.18
N THR A 82 11.31 6.65 -25.91
CA THR A 82 12.04 7.23 -24.77
C THR A 82 13.43 6.58 -24.59
N GLY A 83 13.61 5.30 -24.93
CA GLY A 83 14.90 4.61 -24.87
C GLY A 83 15.43 4.43 -23.44
N TYR A 84 14.64 3.79 -22.55
CA TYR A 84 15.06 3.58 -21.17
C TYR A 84 16.34 2.75 -21.03
N ASP A 85 17.19 3.12 -20.07
CA ASP A 85 18.35 2.32 -19.68
C ASP A 85 17.93 1.08 -18.90
N ALA A 86 16.91 1.21 -18.02
CA ALA A 86 16.36 0.06 -17.33
C ALA A 86 14.83 0.14 -17.13
N ALA A 87 14.14 -0.98 -17.33
CA ALA A 87 12.77 -1.23 -16.90
C ALA A 87 12.79 -2.17 -15.70
N ILE A 88 12.22 -1.75 -14.56
CA ILE A 88 12.27 -2.45 -13.27
C ILE A 88 10.87 -2.95 -12.94
N ASP A 89 10.65 -4.26 -13.02
CA ASP A 89 9.37 -4.89 -12.69
C ASP A 89 9.30 -5.26 -11.20
N LEU A 90 8.61 -4.42 -10.42
CA LEU A 90 8.33 -4.64 -9.00
C LEU A 90 7.14 -5.58 -8.78
N GLN A 91 6.41 -5.98 -9.83
CA GLN A 91 5.21 -6.81 -9.70
C GLN A 91 5.51 -8.30 -9.78
N GLY A 92 6.39 -8.72 -10.69
CA GLY A 92 6.82 -10.10 -10.81
C GLY A 92 5.74 -11.06 -11.30
N LEU A 93 4.79 -10.59 -12.12
CA LEU A 93 3.80 -11.43 -12.79
C LEU A 93 4.12 -11.53 -14.29
N LEU A 94 3.67 -12.61 -14.93
CA LEU A 94 3.91 -12.81 -16.37
C LEU A 94 3.48 -11.59 -17.20
N LYS A 95 2.31 -11.04 -16.89
CA LYS A 95 1.78 -9.85 -17.55
C LYS A 95 2.67 -8.61 -17.39
N SER A 96 3.17 -8.33 -16.20
CA SER A 96 4.04 -7.18 -15.94
C SER A 96 5.43 -7.38 -16.53
N ALA A 97 5.96 -8.59 -16.49
CA ALA A 97 7.23 -8.96 -17.08
C ALA A 97 7.22 -8.81 -18.62
N MET A 98 6.16 -9.32 -19.27
CA MET A 98 5.95 -9.10 -20.71
C MET A 98 5.84 -7.61 -21.06
N LEU A 99 5.12 -6.84 -20.23
CA LEU A 99 4.97 -5.41 -20.41
C LEU A 99 6.32 -4.70 -20.29
N ALA A 100 7.07 -4.96 -19.22
CA ALA A 100 8.41 -4.41 -19.01
C ALA A 100 9.36 -4.76 -20.18
N ARG A 101 9.35 -6.01 -20.65
CA ARG A 101 10.17 -6.46 -21.78
C ARG A 101 9.77 -5.79 -23.10
N SER A 102 8.46 -5.52 -23.28
CA SER A 102 7.93 -4.88 -24.49
C SER A 102 8.41 -3.45 -24.68
N ILE A 103 8.89 -2.77 -23.65
CA ILE A 103 9.44 -1.41 -23.70
C ILE A 103 10.79 -1.37 -24.39
N ARG A 104 11.51 -2.51 -24.46
CA ARG A 104 12.83 -2.63 -25.09
C ARG A 104 13.91 -1.76 -24.41
N ALA A 105 13.81 -1.57 -23.09
CA ALA A 105 14.88 -0.99 -22.29
C ALA A 105 16.18 -1.80 -22.46
N ARG A 106 17.34 -1.17 -22.27
CA ARG A 106 18.65 -1.87 -22.33
C ARG A 106 18.73 -3.01 -21.33
N ARG A 107 18.15 -2.81 -20.14
CA ARG A 107 18.01 -3.84 -19.09
C ARG A 107 16.56 -3.98 -18.68
N THR A 108 16.10 -5.21 -18.47
CA THR A 108 14.81 -5.52 -17.88
C THR A 108 15.08 -6.27 -16.59
N ILE A 109 14.81 -5.61 -15.45
CA ILE A 109 15.17 -6.11 -14.13
C ILE A 109 13.91 -6.61 -13.43
N GLY A 110 13.98 -7.79 -12.81
CA GLY A 110 12.88 -8.36 -12.04
C GLY A 110 13.35 -9.43 -11.09
N PHE A 111 12.43 -10.14 -10.46
CA PHE A 111 12.73 -11.13 -9.43
C PHE A 111 13.28 -12.45 -10.01
N PRO A 112 14.16 -13.15 -9.28
CA PRO A 112 14.58 -14.50 -9.64
C PRO A 112 13.44 -15.49 -9.44
N ARG A 113 13.50 -16.64 -10.14
CA ARG A 113 12.42 -17.62 -10.21
C ARG A 113 11.82 -18.03 -8.86
N LYS A 114 12.65 -18.17 -7.83
CA LYS A 114 12.25 -18.57 -6.47
C LYS A 114 11.36 -17.54 -5.75
N HIS A 115 11.38 -16.28 -6.19
CA HIS A 115 10.58 -15.18 -5.62
C HIS A 115 9.35 -14.81 -6.46
N LEU A 116 9.11 -15.52 -7.56
CA LEU A 116 7.99 -15.26 -8.47
C LEU A 116 6.81 -16.18 -8.17
N ARG A 117 5.62 -15.60 -8.09
CA ARG A 117 4.37 -16.37 -8.07
C ARG A 117 4.12 -17.09 -9.40
N GLU A 118 4.55 -16.48 -10.51
CA GLU A 118 4.46 -16.98 -11.87
C GLU A 118 5.89 -17.17 -12.42
N PRO A 119 6.52 -18.35 -12.25
CA PRO A 119 7.94 -18.57 -12.53
C PRO A 119 8.37 -18.28 -13.97
N LEU A 120 7.45 -18.36 -14.94
CA LEU A 120 7.71 -18.04 -16.35
C LEU A 120 8.03 -16.54 -16.58
N ALA A 121 7.63 -15.64 -15.66
CA ALA A 121 7.98 -14.23 -15.75
C ALA A 121 9.50 -14.00 -15.81
N ARG A 122 10.30 -14.91 -15.21
CA ARG A 122 11.77 -14.85 -15.24
C ARG A 122 12.37 -14.80 -16.64
N LEU A 123 11.71 -15.41 -17.62
CA LEU A 123 12.20 -15.45 -19.01
C LEU A 123 12.24 -14.06 -19.68
N PHE A 124 11.55 -13.07 -19.14
CA PHE A 124 11.49 -11.72 -19.68
C PHE A 124 12.50 -10.76 -19.06
N TYR A 125 13.26 -11.19 -18.05
CA TYR A 125 14.25 -10.34 -17.37
C TYR A 125 15.66 -10.64 -17.86
N THR A 126 16.41 -9.58 -18.19
CA THR A 126 17.85 -9.67 -18.43
C THR A 126 18.60 -9.87 -17.12
N ASP A 127 18.14 -9.22 -16.06
CA ASP A 127 18.73 -9.23 -14.73
C ASP A 127 17.70 -9.65 -13.69
N ALA A 128 18.10 -10.53 -12.79
CA ALA A 128 17.25 -11.00 -11.71
C ALA A 128 18.07 -11.18 -10.42
N PRO A 129 18.41 -10.07 -9.76
CA PRO A 129 19.21 -10.11 -8.54
C PRO A 129 18.45 -10.84 -7.43
N ASP A 130 19.18 -11.57 -6.60
CA ASP A 130 18.61 -12.27 -5.45
C ASP A 130 18.41 -11.29 -4.29
N PRO A 131 17.18 -11.12 -3.76
CA PRO A 131 16.94 -10.34 -2.57
C PRO A 131 17.56 -10.91 -1.29
N GLY A 132 18.15 -12.11 -1.33
CA GLY A 132 18.69 -12.79 -0.17
C GLY A 132 17.58 -13.18 0.82
N ASP A 133 17.85 -12.95 2.11
CA ASP A 133 16.94 -13.27 3.21
C ASP A 133 15.85 -12.21 3.45
N ALA A 134 15.77 -11.19 2.59
CA ALA A 134 14.74 -10.17 2.71
C ALA A 134 13.34 -10.80 2.67
N THR A 135 12.58 -10.65 3.75
CA THR A 135 11.20 -11.12 3.84
C THR A 135 10.22 -10.05 3.41
N HIS A 136 10.43 -8.81 3.86
CA HIS A 136 9.54 -7.68 3.58
C HIS A 136 9.64 -7.21 2.14
N VAL A 137 8.48 -6.94 1.51
CA VAL A 137 8.38 -6.58 0.09
C VAL A 137 9.14 -5.30 -0.28
N ILE A 138 9.24 -4.33 0.62
CA ILE A 138 10.02 -3.10 0.39
C ILE A 138 11.49 -3.42 0.14
N TYR A 139 12.10 -4.25 1.00
CA TYR A 139 13.52 -4.63 0.85
C TYR A 139 13.75 -5.52 -0.38
N LYS A 140 12.75 -6.37 -0.73
CA LYS A 140 12.80 -7.12 -2.00
C LYS A 140 12.79 -6.18 -3.21
N ASN A 141 11.95 -5.16 -3.19
CA ASN A 141 11.90 -4.15 -4.25
C ASN A 141 13.22 -3.38 -4.37
N LEU A 142 13.78 -2.93 -3.24
CA LEU A 142 15.06 -2.23 -3.22
C LEU A 142 16.21 -3.13 -3.70
N ALA A 143 16.17 -4.44 -3.42
CA ALA A 143 17.18 -5.39 -3.88
C ALA A 143 17.28 -5.47 -5.40
N LEU A 144 16.18 -5.21 -6.13
CA LEU A 144 16.19 -5.17 -7.61
C LEU A 144 17.10 -4.09 -8.18
N LEU A 145 17.51 -3.11 -7.38
CA LEU A 145 18.41 -2.05 -7.81
C LEU A 145 19.90 -2.44 -7.80
N ALA A 146 20.26 -3.62 -7.29
CA ALA A 146 21.65 -4.08 -7.23
C ALA A 146 22.37 -4.07 -8.59
N PRO A 147 21.75 -4.49 -9.72
CA PRO A 147 22.39 -4.42 -11.03
C PRO A 147 22.69 -2.99 -11.51
N LEU A 148 22.04 -1.98 -10.90
CA LEU A 148 22.26 -0.56 -11.19
C LEU A 148 23.30 0.07 -10.25
N GLN A 149 23.93 -0.74 -9.39
CA GLN A 149 24.91 -0.33 -8.37
C GLN A 149 24.34 0.65 -7.31
N VAL A 150 23.00 0.70 -7.14
CA VAL A 150 22.35 1.46 -6.07
C VAL A 150 22.52 0.72 -4.77
N ALA A 151 23.33 1.27 -3.87
CA ALA A 151 23.65 0.65 -2.56
C ALA A 151 22.67 1.05 -1.46
N ASP A 152 21.98 2.18 -1.58
CA ASP A 152 21.05 2.69 -0.55
C ASP A 152 19.83 1.78 -0.40
N ARG A 153 19.65 1.26 0.82
CA ARG A 153 18.53 0.39 1.20
C ARG A 153 17.61 1.05 2.23
N ARG A 154 17.81 2.33 2.54
CA ARG A 154 16.96 3.06 3.50
C ARG A 154 15.55 3.19 2.97
N VAL A 155 14.58 2.90 3.83
CA VAL A 155 13.17 3.03 3.49
C VAL A 155 12.77 4.50 3.67
N ARG A 156 12.47 5.15 2.55
CA ARG A 156 12.04 6.55 2.51
C ARG A 156 10.85 6.69 1.58
N PHE A 157 9.86 7.45 2.02
CA PHE A 157 8.65 7.75 1.26
C PHE A 157 8.62 9.25 0.95
N PRO A 158 9.11 9.69 -0.22
CA PRO A 158 9.08 11.09 -0.63
C PRO A 158 7.66 11.46 -1.10
N ILE A 159 6.71 11.53 -0.15
CA ILE A 159 5.32 11.88 -0.40
C ILE A 159 5.09 13.29 0.10
N GLU A 160 4.62 14.17 -0.79
CA GLU A 160 4.07 15.47 -0.41
C GLU A 160 2.74 15.28 0.29
N ILE A 161 2.58 15.99 1.43
CA ILE A 161 1.30 15.97 2.14
C ILE A 161 0.39 17.03 1.49
N PRO A 162 -0.69 16.60 0.83
CA PRO A 162 -1.53 17.50 0.07
C PRO A 162 -2.40 18.35 1.00
N ARG A 163 -2.74 19.55 0.53
CA ARG A 163 -3.86 20.30 1.07
C ARG A 163 -5.11 19.93 0.27
N SER A 164 -6.13 19.44 0.96
CA SER A 164 -7.44 19.20 0.35
C SER A 164 -8.54 19.74 1.24
N ALA A 165 -9.60 20.27 0.64
CA ALA A 165 -10.74 20.81 1.36
C ALA A 165 -11.39 19.77 2.28
N THR A 166 -11.50 18.52 1.81
CA THR A 166 -12.04 17.41 2.61
C THR A 166 -11.16 17.12 3.82
N CYS A 167 -9.83 17.05 3.64
CA CYS A 167 -8.89 16.84 4.74
C CYS A 167 -8.97 18.01 5.76
N GLU A 168 -8.98 19.26 5.29
CA GLU A 168 -9.10 20.44 6.15
C GLU A 168 -10.41 20.43 6.95
N GLN A 169 -11.54 20.09 6.33
CA GLN A 169 -12.82 19.94 7.01
C GLN A 169 -12.79 18.85 8.08
N ILE A 170 -12.17 17.68 7.78
CA ILE A 170 -12.02 16.59 8.74
C ILE A 170 -11.15 17.06 9.92
N VAL A 171 -9.97 17.59 9.66
CA VAL A 171 -9.05 18.06 10.70
C VAL A 171 -9.72 19.11 11.59
N LYS A 172 -10.46 20.06 11.00
CA LYS A 172 -11.22 21.08 11.74
C LYS A 172 -12.29 20.48 12.69
N ARG A 173 -12.94 19.36 12.32
CA ARG A 173 -13.91 18.69 13.22
C ARG A 173 -13.26 18.12 14.48
N PHE A 174 -11.97 17.80 14.40
CA PHE A 174 -11.18 17.30 15.54
C PHE A 174 -10.30 18.38 16.17
N GLU A 175 -10.50 19.66 15.80
CA GLU A 175 -9.71 20.76 16.33
C GLU A 175 -9.77 20.79 17.87
N GLY A 176 -8.59 20.82 18.52
CA GLY A 176 -8.47 20.70 19.97
C GLY A 176 -8.53 19.26 20.53
N HIS A 177 -8.71 18.25 19.69
CA HIS A 177 -8.73 16.84 20.09
C HIS A 177 -7.87 15.98 19.18
N ASP A 178 -7.15 15.05 19.77
CA ASP A 178 -6.48 14.00 19.02
C ASP A 178 -7.53 13.00 18.44
N TYR A 179 -7.26 12.47 17.25
CA TYR A 179 -8.11 11.43 16.68
C TYR A 179 -7.34 10.25 16.14
N ALA A 180 -7.97 9.07 16.22
CA ALA A 180 -7.51 7.86 15.56
C ALA A 180 -8.31 7.64 14.26
N VAL A 181 -7.66 7.02 13.29
CA VAL A 181 -8.32 6.56 12.05
C VAL A 181 -8.56 5.06 12.15
N ILE A 182 -9.80 4.65 11.90
CA ILE A 182 -10.21 3.23 11.84
C ILE A 182 -10.62 2.90 10.40
N ASN A 183 -10.03 1.85 9.83
CA ASN A 183 -10.46 1.33 8.53
C ASN A 183 -10.92 -0.13 8.67
N PRO A 184 -12.24 -0.39 8.75
CA PRO A 184 -12.80 -1.73 8.90
C PRO A 184 -12.84 -2.52 7.60
N GLY A 185 -12.73 -1.82 6.45
CA GLY A 185 -12.85 -2.39 5.11
C GLY A 185 -11.61 -3.16 4.66
N ALA A 186 -11.80 -4.09 3.75
CA ALA A 186 -10.77 -4.76 2.99
C ALA A 186 -11.35 -5.41 1.74
N ALA A 187 -10.57 -5.49 0.66
CA ALA A 187 -10.98 -6.15 -0.59
C ALA A 187 -11.22 -7.67 -0.42
N TRP A 188 -10.61 -8.28 0.58
CA TRP A 188 -10.82 -9.68 0.93
C TRP A 188 -11.66 -9.76 2.22
N PRO A 189 -12.86 -10.39 2.19
CA PRO A 189 -13.72 -10.47 3.38
C PRO A 189 -13.03 -11.13 4.59
N ASN A 190 -12.14 -12.09 4.38
CA ASN A 190 -11.39 -12.76 5.44
C ASN A 190 -10.22 -11.95 6.03
N LYS A 191 -10.00 -10.72 5.55
CA LYS A 191 -9.11 -9.73 6.17
C LYS A 191 -9.86 -8.70 7.03
N ARG A 192 -11.20 -8.75 7.04
CA ARG A 192 -12.04 -7.82 7.80
C ARG A 192 -12.22 -8.33 9.21
N TRP A 193 -11.73 -7.59 10.17
CA TRP A 193 -12.07 -7.83 11.58
C TRP A 193 -13.51 -7.37 11.84
N PRO A 194 -14.26 -7.97 12.79
CA PRO A 194 -15.67 -7.62 13.03
C PRO A 194 -15.84 -6.11 13.31
N PRO A 195 -16.72 -5.40 12.58
CA PRO A 195 -16.90 -3.95 12.74
C PRO A 195 -17.31 -3.54 14.16
N ALA A 196 -18.17 -4.30 14.81
CA ALA A 196 -18.60 -4.04 16.19
C ALA A 196 -17.41 -4.01 17.17
N ARG A 197 -16.36 -4.80 16.93
CA ARG A 197 -15.16 -4.80 17.77
C ARG A 197 -14.30 -3.54 17.55
N PHE A 198 -14.26 -3.00 16.32
CA PHE A 198 -13.65 -1.69 16.07
C PHE A 198 -14.39 -0.58 16.82
N GLY A 199 -15.74 -0.65 16.87
CA GLY A 199 -16.55 0.28 17.66
C GLY A 199 -16.23 0.20 19.16
N ALA A 200 -16.10 -1.02 19.71
CA ALA A 200 -15.69 -1.21 21.10
C ALA A 200 -14.29 -0.65 21.38
N VAL A 201 -13.33 -0.81 20.44
CA VAL A 201 -11.98 -0.21 20.56
C VAL A 201 -12.07 1.32 20.53
N ALA A 202 -12.90 1.91 19.67
CA ALA A 202 -13.12 3.35 19.62
C ALA A 202 -13.66 3.90 20.95
N ALA A 203 -14.64 3.23 21.56
CA ALA A 203 -15.19 3.58 22.87
C ALA A 203 -14.12 3.51 23.97
N LEU A 204 -13.25 2.49 23.95
CA LEU A 204 -12.14 2.35 24.90
C LEU A 204 -11.09 3.45 24.71
N MET A 205 -10.69 3.78 23.46
CA MET A 205 -9.76 4.87 23.18
C MET A 205 -10.28 6.23 23.64
N ALA A 206 -11.58 6.50 23.46
CA ALA A 206 -12.19 7.73 23.97
C ALA A 206 -12.14 7.82 25.49
N ARG A 207 -12.40 6.71 26.19
CA ARG A 207 -12.37 6.65 27.65
C ARG A 207 -10.95 6.76 28.23
N GLU A 208 -9.97 6.11 27.60
CA GLU A 208 -8.60 5.99 28.14
C GLU A 208 -7.70 7.16 27.71
N PHE A 209 -7.85 7.65 26.49
CA PHE A 209 -6.96 8.67 25.90
C PHE A 209 -7.68 9.98 25.55
N GLY A 210 -9.01 10.03 25.66
CA GLY A 210 -9.79 11.19 25.19
C GLY A 210 -9.85 11.32 23.65
N TRP A 211 -9.45 10.28 22.91
CA TRP A 211 -9.40 10.32 21.45
C TRP A 211 -10.73 9.95 20.82
N ARG A 212 -11.14 10.73 19.84
CA ARG A 212 -12.25 10.36 18.95
C ARG A 212 -11.73 9.51 17.78
N SER A 213 -12.62 8.81 17.09
CA SER A 213 -12.25 7.96 15.96
C SER A 213 -12.95 8.41 14.68
N LEU A 214 -12.18 8.55 13.60
CA LEU A 214 -12.69 8.74 12.24
C LEU A 214 -12.70 7.38 11.54
N VAL A 215 -13.89 6.95 11.06
CA VAL A 215 -14.04 5.66 10.38
C VAL A 215 -14.05 5.85 8.88
N LEU A 216 -13.03 5.32 8.22
CA LEU A 216 -12.90 5.32 6.76
C LEU A 216 -13.75 4.21 6.13
N TRP A 217 -14.09 4.41 4.86
CA TRP A 217 -14.77 3.41 4.05
C TRP A 217 -14.41 3.59 2.58
N GLY A 218 -14.35 2.46 1.85
CA GLY A 218 -14.18 2.42 0.40
C GLY A 218 -15.49 2.05 -0.31
N PRO A 219 -15.50 2.00 -1.63
CA PRO A 219 -16.68 1.61 -2.40
C PRO A 219 -17.26 0.27 -1.94
N GLY A 220 -18.54 0.28 -1.53
CA GLY A 220 -19.25 -0.90 -1.03
C GLY A 220 -18.91 -1.30 0.42
N GLU A 221 -18.27 -0.42 1.19
CA GLU A 221 -17.88 -0.68 2.58
C GLU A 221 -18.57 0.26 3.60
N GLN A 222 -19.47 1.11 3.15
CA GLN A 222 -20.13 2.12 3.99
C GLN A 222 -20.90 1.49 5.16
N GLU A 223 -21.55 0.36 4.94
CA GLU A 223 -22.28 -0.37 6.00
C GLU A 223 -21.37 -0.84 7.13
N LEU A 224 -20.13 -1.28 6.81
CA LEU A 224 -19.13 -1.63 7.82
C LEU A 224 -18.77 -0.42 8.70
N ALA A 225 -18.63 0.76 8.08
CA ALA A 225 -18.32 1.98 8.81
C ALA A 225 -19.49 2.41 9.70
N HIS A 226 -20.74 2.30 9.24
CA HIS A 226 -21.92 2.56 10.05
C HIS A 226 -22.01 1.64 11.26
N GLU A 227 -21.72 0.35 11.11
CA GLU A 227 -21.70 -0.60 12.23
C GLU A 227 -20.65 -0.24 13.28
N VAL A 228 -19.44 0.20 12.85
CA VAL A 228 -18.40 0.69 13.78
C VAL A 228 -18.91 1.89 14.57
N VAL A 229 -19.52 2.88 13.90
CA VAL A 229 -20.04 4.08 14.55
C VAL A 229 -21.17 3.73 15.51
N ALA A 230 -22.12 2.88 15.12
CA ALA A 230 -23.25 2.47 15.94
C ALA A 230 -22.83 1.76 17.25
N THR A 231 -21.69 1.02 17.20
CA THR A 231 -21.18 0.26 18.35
C THR A 231 -20.12 0.99 19.17
N SER A 232 -19.78 2.24 18.78
CA SER A 232 -18.73 3.05 19.42
C SER A 232 -19.18 3.87 20.64
N SER A 233 -20.45 3.79 21.04
CA SER A 233 -21.01 4.63 22.12
C SER A 233 -20.78 6.13 21.89
N GLY A 234 -20.83 6.62 20.64
CA GLY A 234 -20.63 8.00 20.26
C GLY A 234 -19.16 8.44 20.13
N ALA A 235 -18.21 7.52 20.31
CA ALA A 235 -16.77 7.81 20.22
C ALA A 235 -16.22 7.86 18.78
N ALA A 236 -17.00 7.42 17.80
CA ALA A 236 -16.58 7.40 16.40
C ALA A 236 -17.57 8.14 15.50
N GLU A 237 -17.06 8.71 14.42
CA GLU A 237 -17.85 9.31 13.34
C GLU A 237 -17.40 8.77 11.97
N ILE A 238 -18.35 8.71 11.02
CA ILE A 238 -18.07 8.27 9.67
C ILE A 238 -17.37 9.38 8.87
N SER A 239 -16.33 9.00 8.13
CA SER A 239 -15.67 9.91 7.20
C SER A 239 -16.61 10.28 6.04
N PRO A 240 -16.57 11.52 5.54
CA PRO A 240 -17.09 11.81 4.19
C PRO A 240 -16.37 10.92 3.16
N PRO A 241 -16.89 10.81 1.92
CA PRO A 241 -16.15 10.17 0.84
C PRO A 241 -14.76 10.79 0.70
N THR A 242 -13.72 9.96 0.62
CA THR A 242 -12.33 10.41 0.52
C THR A 242 -11.69 9.90 -0.77
N THR A 243 -10.89 10.74 -1.41
CA THR A 243 -9.93 10.36 -2.44
C THR A 243 -8.67 9.77 -1.82
N ILE A 244 -7.74 9.29 -2.62
CA ILE A 244 -6.41 8.85 -2.12
C ILE A 244 -5.63 10.06 -1.57
N THR A 245 -5.76 11.22 -2.21
CA THR A 245 -5.17 12.49 -1.75
C THR A 245 -5.67 12.88 -0.37
N ASP A 246 -6.99 12.84 -0.16
CA ASP A 246 -7.60 13.12 1.16
C ASP A 246 -7.09 12.13 2.22
N LEU A 247 -7.03 10.84 1.88
CA LEU A 247 -6.56 9.78 2.78
C LEU A 247 -5.13 10.02 3.25
N VAL A 248 -4.23 10.47 2.37
CA VAL A 248 -2.84 10.81 2.73
C VAL A 248 -2.82 11.93 3.77
N GLY A 249 -3.58 13.00 3.56
CA GLY A 249 -3.67 14.13 4.50
C GLY A 249 -4.30 13.75 5.83
N VAL A 250 -5.42 12.99 5.78
CA VAL A 250 -6.13 12.52 6.98
C VAL A 250 -5.25 11.58 7.82
N ALA A 251 -4.58 10.64 7.17
CA ALA A 251 -3.68 9.72 7.86
C ALA A 251 -2.51 10.47 8.52
N ARG A 252 -1.90 11.44 7.82
CA ARG A 252 -0.76 12.22 8.35
C ARG A 252 -1.10 12.99 9.63
N ASN A 253 -2.34 13.46 9.76
CA ASN A 253 -2.80 14.23 10.92
C ASN A 253 -3.36 13.35 12.06
N ALA A 254 -3.54 12.05 11.84
CA ALA A 254 -4.04 11.14 12.85
C ALA A 254 -2.97 10.74 13.88
N ARG A 255 -3.37 10.53 15.11
CA ARG A 255 -2.49 10.01 16.19
C ARG A 255 -2.22 8.52 16.02
N LEU A 256 -3.14 7.80 15.38
CA LEU A 256 -3.05 6.35 15.21
C LEU A 256 -3.91 5.90 14.04
N MET A 257 -3.45 4.86 13.32
CA MET A 257 -4.24 4.10 12.35
C MET A 257 -4.45 2.68 12.84
N ILE A 258 -5.72 2.24 12.90
CA ILE A 258 -6.08 0.83 13.18
C ILE A 258 -6.77 0.26 11.94
N SER A 259 -6.20 -0.79 11.37
CA SER A 259 -6.74 -1.41 10.14
C SER A 259 -6.25 -2.84 9.96
N GLY A 260 -6.97 -3.60 9.14
CA GLY A 260 -6.43 -4.81 8.54
C GLY A 260 -5.36 -4.52 7.48
N ASP A 261 -4.80 -5.57 6.88
CA ASP A 261 -3.84 -5.50 5.77
C ASP A 261 -4.49 -4.94 4.49
N THR A 262 -4.45 -3.63 4.33
CA THR A 262 -5.13 -2.86 3.27
C THR A 262 -4.29 -1.69 2.76
N GLY A 263 -4.69 -1.13 1.60
CA GLY A 263 -4.03 0.05 1.03
C GLY A 263 -3.93 1.25 1.98
N PRO A 264 -5.02 1.64 2.67
CA PRO A 264 -5.01 2.72 3.66
C PRO A 264 -3.97 2.54 4.78
N LEU A 265 -3.80 1.32 5.31
CA LEU A 265 -2.77 1.03 6.31
C LEU A 265 -1.37 1.36 5.82
N HIS A 266 -1.05 0.97 4.59
CA HIS A 266 0.28 1.20 4.01
C HIS A 266 0.52 2.69 3.70
N ILE A 267 -0.52 3.43 3.31
CA ILE A 267 -0.45 4.89 3.16
C ILE A 267 -0.13 5.53 4.52
N ALA A 268 -0.84 5.14 5.58
CA ALA A 268 -0.59 5.66 6.92
C ALA A 268 0.87 5.45 7.35
N GLY A 269 1.41 4.25 7.15
CA GLY A 269 2.83 4.00 7.40
C GLY A 269 3.77 4.87 6.56
N ALA A 270 3.47 5.05 5.27
CA ALA A 270 4.29 5.87 4.37
C ALA A 270 4.35 7.36 4.77
N VAL A 271 3.37 7.85 5.52
CA VAL A 271 3.34 9.22 6.06
C VAL A 271 3.66 9.30 7.56
N ASN A 272 4.24 8.23 8.10
CA ASN A 272 4.67 8.11 9.50
C ASN A 272 3.54 8.25 10.53
N THR A 273 2.33 7.83 10.19
CA THR A 273 1.25 7.67 11.15
C THR A 273 1.52 6.42 12.00
N PRO A 274 1.44 6.48 13.33
CA PRO A 274 1.50 5.30 14.19
C PRO A 274 0.47 4.23 13.80
N ILE A 275 0.83 2.94 13.86
CA ILE A 275 -0.01 1.85 13.36
C ILE A 275 -0.23 0.76 14.40
N VAL A 276 -1.49 0.30 14.49
CA VAL A 276 -1.88 -1.03 14.99
C VAL A 276 -2.56 -1.78 13.86
N ALA A 277 -1.94 -2.85 13.38
CA ALA A 277 -2.37 -3.60 12.22
C ALA A 277 -2.90 -4.99 12.59
N LEU A 278 -3.99 -5.43 11.93
CA LEU A 278 -4.66 -6.71 12.20
C LEU A 278 -4.49 -7.65 11.01
N TYR A 279 -3.89 -8.82 11.25
CA TYR A 279 -3.56 -9.79 10.21
C TYR A 279 -4.25 -11.13 10.44
N GLY A 280 -5.06 -11.54 9.48
CA GLY A 280 -5.63 -12.89 9.40
C GLY A 280 -4.84 -13.77 8.41
N PRO A 281 -5.27 -13.81 7.11
CA PRO A 281 -4.72 -14.75 6.12
C PRO A 281 -3.42 -14.27 5.45
N THR A 282 -2.83 -13.15 5.87
CA THR A 282 -1.60 -12.60 5.30
C THR A 282 -0.51 -12.45 6.35
N ARG A 283 0.74 -12.52 5.92
CA ARG A 283 1.93 -12.50 6.80
C ARG A 283 2.43 -11.07 6.99
N PRO A 284 2.45 -10.54 8.23
CA PRO A 284 3.00 -9.20 8.49
C PRO A 284 4.49 -9.09 8.15
N GLU A 285 5.26 -10.18 8.26
CA GLU A 285 6.68 -10.18 7.88
C GLU A 285 6.90 -9.83 6.41
N ARG A 286 5.91 -10.09 5.55
CA ARG A 286 5.98 -9.79 4.12
C ARG A 286 5.58 -8.36 3.78
N ASN A 287 4.52 -7.86 4.36
CA ASN A 287 3.90 -6.59 3.98
C ASN A 287 3.26 -5.85 5.16
N GLY A 288 3.74 -6.08 6.38
CA GLY A 288 3.29 -5.39 7.57
C GLY A 288 3.86 -3.97 7.69
N PRO A 289 3.54 -3.29 8.79
CA PRO A 289 4.20 -2.06 9.12
C PRO A 289 5.71 -2.25 9.21
N TRP A 290 6.46 -1.30 8.67
CA TRP A 290 7.94 -1.33 8.70
C TRP A 290 8.53 -0.45 9.81
N GLY A 291 7.71 0.35 10.48
CA GLY A 291 8.12 1.13 11.65
C GLY A 291 8.37 0.22 12.85
N LEU A 292 9.53 0.36 13.51
CA LEU A 292 9.93 -0.53 14.60
C LEU A 292 8.97 -0.48 15.80
N ALA A 293 8.31 0.66 16.01
CA ALA A 293 7.35 0.86 17.08
C ALA A 293 5.93 0.39 16.72
N ASP A 294 5.65 0.16 15.43
CA ASP A 294 4.32 -0.25 14.97
C ASP A 294 3.99 -1.68 15.41
N VAL A 295 2.73 -1.91 15.72
CA VAL A 295 2.28 -3.21 16.26
C VAL A 295 1.44 -3.95 15.24
N ALA A 296 1.82 -5.19 14.95
CA ALA A 296 1.03 -6.12 14.13
C ALA A 296 0.51 -7.28 14.99
N LEU A 297 -0.80 -7.38 15.13
CA LEU A 297 -1.47 -8.54 15.72
C LEU A 297 -1.82 -9.53 14.59
N SER A 298 -1.34 -10.76 14.68
CA SER A 298 -1.46 -11.74 13.60
C SER A 298 -2.00 -13.09 14.08
N ARG A 299 -2.86 -13.69 13.26
CA ARG A 299 -3.36 -15.07 13.40
C ARG A 299 -2.99 -15.94 12.21
N VAL A 300 -1.96 -15.54 11.43
CA VAL A 300 -1.55 -16.26 10.21
C VAL A 300 -1.11 -17.69 10.47
N GLN A 301 -0.49 -17.97 11.64
CA GLN A 301 -0.05 -19.33 11.99
C GLN A 301 -1.20 -20.30 12.20
N GLN A 302 -2.36 -19.79 12.65
CA GLN A 302 -3.58 -20.57 12.87
C GLN A 302 -4.49 -20.59 11.63
N CYS A 303 -4.11 -19.85 10.57
CA CYS A 303 -4.92 -19.66 9.38
C CYS A 303 -4.76 -20.82 8.39
N SER A 304 -5.89 -21.44 8.00
CA SER A 304 -5.93 -22.50 6.97
C SER A 304 -6.04 -21.97 5.54
N CYS A 305 -6.26 -20.66 5.34
CA CYS A 305 -6.45 -20.02 4.04
C CYS A 305 -5.42 -18.90 3.77
N VAL A 306 -4.13 -19.18 4.11
CA VAL A 306 -3.05 -18.20 3.92
C VAL A 306 -2.94 -17.81 2.44
N TYR A 307 -3.04 -16.49 2.16
CA TYR A 307 -3.07 -15.89 0.82
C TYR A 307 -4.25 -16.31 -0.06
N GLU A 308 -5.31 -16.92 0.50
CA GLU A 308 -6.57 -17.15 -0.20
C GLU A 308 -7.57 -16.02 0.09
N ARG A 309 -8.41 -15.67 -0.91
CA ARG A 309 -9.42 -14.60 -0.76
C ARG A 309 -10.66 -15.02 0.03
N LYS A 310 -10.90 -16.33 0.14
CA LYS A 310 -12.05 -16.88 0.83
C LYS A 310 -11.58 -17.83 1.93
N CYS A 311 -12.14 -17.68 3.11
CA CYS A 311 -12.00 -18.64 4.18
C CYS A 311 -13.03 -19.75 3.99
N ARG A 312 -12.63 -21.01 4.23
CA ARG A 312 -13.52 -22.18 4.18
C ARG A 312 -14.16 -22.45 5.54
N LYS A 313 -13.65 -21.82 6.59
CA LYS A 313 -14.20 -21.95 7.95
C LYS A 313 -15.28 -20.90 8.18
N THR A 314 -16.25 -21.22 9.03
CA THR A 314 -17.30 -20.30 9.47
C THR A 314 -16.68 -19.17 10.29
N GLU A 315 -15.77 -19.50 11.21
CA GLU A 315 -15.00 -18.54 11.99
C GLU A 315 -13.66 -18.26 11.31
N ARG A 316 -13.39 -17.01 11.03
CA ARG A 316 -12.15 -16.58 10.38
C ARG A 316 -11.04 -16.43 11.42
N CYS A 317 -9.81 -16.76 11.07
CA CYS A 317 -8.69 -16.63 12.01
C CYS A 317 -8.52 -15.22 12.58
N ILE A 318 -8.84 -14.16 11.82
CA ILE A 318 -8.76 -12.78 12.29
C ILE A 318 -9.78 -12.49 13.42
N ASP A 319 -10.87 -13.25 13.51
CA ASP A 319 -11.89 -13.09 14.53
C ASP A 319 -11.40 -13.53 15.94
N ASP A 320 -10.29 -14.30 16.02
CA ASP A 320 -9.66 -14.67 17.29
C ASP A 320 -8.87 -13.50 17.94
N ILE A 321 -8.64 -12.40 17.21
CA ILE A 321 -8.05 -11.20 17.81
C ILE A 321 -9.14 -10.54 18.68
N SER A 322 -8.85 -10.41 19.97
CA SER A 322 -9.80 -9.81 20.93
C SER A 322 -9.67 -8.28 20.98
N VAL A 323 -10.72 -7.61 21.45
CA VAL A 323 -10.71 -6.15 21.74
C VAL A 323 -9.63 -5.80 22.78
N ALA A 324 -9.43 -6.64 23.79
CA ALA A 324 -8.42 -6.43 24.81
C ALA A 324 -6.98 -6.47 24.24
N GLU A 325 -6.69 -7.36 23.29
CA GLU A 325 -5.40 -7.39 22.61
C GLU A 325 -5.17 -6.13 21.77
N VAL A 326 -6.21 -5.64 21.07
CA VAL A 326 -6.10 -4.44 20.24
C VAL A 326 -5.86 -3.20 21.10
N ILE A 327 -6.58 -3.02 22.21
CA ILE A 327 -6.38 -1.86 23.09
C ILE A 327 -5.00 -1.92 23.77
N SER A 328 -4.53 -3.10 24.17
CA SER A 328 -3.17 -3.28 24.67
C SER A 328 -2.09 -2.97 23.62
N ALA A 329 -2.36 -3.27 22.35
CA ALA A 329 -1.48 -2.89 21.23
C ALA A 329 -1.46 -1.37 21.04
N VAL A 330 -2.63 -0.69 21.15
CA VAL A 330 -2.73 0.77 21.13
C VAL A 330 -1.90 1.39 22.25
N GLN A 331 -2.06 0.91 23.48
CA GLN A 331 -1.29 1.40 24.65
C GLN A 331 0.22 1.27 24.42
N ARG A 332 0.69 0.10 23.96
CA ARG A 332 2.12 -0.10 23.63
C ARG A 332 2.59 0.86 22.53
N ARG A 333 1.78 1.05 21.47
CA ARG A 333 2.17 1.92 20.34
C ARG A 333 2.21 3.40 20.72
N VAL A 334 1.37 3.81 21.64
CA VAL A 334 1.30 5.20 22.14
C VAL A 334 2.47 5.49 23.11
N ALA A 335 2.91 4.50 23.85
CA ALA A 335 4.02 4.62 24.82
C ALA A 335 5.41 4.57 24.15
N ALA A 336 5.51 4.17 22.87
CA ALA A 336 6.76 4.04 22.11
C ALA A 336 7.06 5.27 21.25
#